data_7c57e835dac6c3b3c533dc54b4272393
#
_entry.id   7c57e835dac6c3b3c533dc54b4272393
#
_cell.length_a   1.000
_cell.length_b   1.000
_cell.length_c   1.000
_cell.angle_alpha   90.00
_cell.angle_beta   90.00
_cell.angle_gamma   90.00
#
_symmetry.space_group_name_H-M   'P 1'
#
loop_
_entity.id
_entity.type
_entity.pdbx_description
1 polymer ?
#
loop_
_entity_poly.entity_id
_entity_poly.type
_entity_poly.pdbx_seq_one_letter_code
_entity_poly.pdbx_strand_id
1 'polypeptide(L)'
;MEFKYQPMFEHGEDKTQYYLLTKDYVSVSEFEGKPILKIEKEGLTAMANAAFRDVSFLLRREHNEQVAKILADPEASDNDKYVALTFLRNAEVAAKGKLPLCQDTGTAIIHGEKGQQVWTGYCDEEALSLGVFKTYTEENLRYSQNAPLTMYDEVNTKCNLPAQIDLEATEGMEYKFLCVTKGGGSANKTYLYQETKAVLNPATLVPFMIEKMKSLGTAACPPYHIA
;
A
#
# COMPACT_ATOMS: atom_id res chain seq x y z
N MET A 1 36.42 17.58 12.12
CA MET A 1 35.46 16.60 11.53
C MET A 1 34.45 17.44 10.76
N GLU A 2 34.29 17.18 9.46
CA GLU A 2 33.33 17.91 8.63
C GLU A 2 31.98 17.18 8.67
N PHE A 3 30.87 17.93 8.83
CA PHE A 3 29.54 17.36 8.82
C PHE A 3 29.19 16.89 7.40
N LYS A 4 28.76 15.62 7.28
CA LYS A 4 28.19 15.07 6.07
C LYS A 4 26.85 14.44 6.41
N TYR A 5 25.77 14.94 5.79
CA TYR A 5 24.46 14.32 5.94
C TYR A 5 24.42 12.93 5.35
N GLN A 6 23.84 12.00 6.09
CA GLN A 6 23.59 10.63 5.64
C GLN A 6 22.10 10.36 5.84
N PRO A 7 21.32 10.15 4.77
CA PRO A 7 19.93 9.74 4.91
C PRO A 7 19.86 8.34 5.53
N MET A 8 18.78 8.05 6.25
CA MET A 8 18.56 6.73 6.85
C MET A 8 18.43 5.65 5.77
N PHE A 9 17.75 5.99 4.68
CA PHE A 9 17.59 5.14 3.50
C PHE A 9 17.96 5.94 2.25
N GLU A 10 18.64 5.27 1.32
CA GLU A 10 18.86 5.83 0.00
C GLU A 10 17.63 5.54 -0.86
N HIS A 11 17.02 6.60 -1.41
CA HIS A 11 15.94 6.45 -2.38
C HIS A 11 16.52 6.00 -3.72
N GLY A 12 16.07 4.86 -4.20
CA GLY A 12 16.39 4.41 -5.55
C GLY A 12 15.64 5.22 -6.62
N GLU A 13 15.99 5.00 -7.88
CA GLU A 13 15.26 5.59 -9.00
C GLU A 13 13.81 5.06 -9.02
N ASP A 14 12.83 5.97 -9.02
CA ASP A 14 11.43 5.62 -9.20
C ASP A 14 11.16 5.23 -10.67
N LYS A 15 10.89 3.94 -10.90
CA LYS A 15 10.57 3.36 -12.21
C LYS A 15 9.09 3.10 -12.41
N THR A 16 8.24 3.57 -11.48
CA THR A 16 6.79 3.40 -11.56
C THR A 16 6.25 4.13 -12.78
N GLN A 17 5.43 3.45 -13.56
CA GLN A 17 4.71 4.07 -14.66
C GLN A 17 3.43 4.71 -14.14
N TYR A 18 3.34 6.03 -14.29
CA TYR A 18 2.18 6.80 -13.87
C TYR A 18 1.26 7.11 -15.05
N TYR A 19 -0.03 7.16 -14.81
CA TYR A 19 -0.99 7.75 -15.73
C TYR A 19 -1.51 9.09 -15.19
N LEU A 20 -1.90 9.99 -16.07
CA LEU A 20 -2.46 11.27 -15.68
C LEU A 20 -3.91 11.10 -15.20
N LEU A 21 -4.15 11.32 -13.91
CA LEU A 21 -5.50 11.30 -13.35
C LEU A 21 -6.28 12.56 -13.73
N THR A 22 -5.73 13.74 -13.42
CA THR A 22 -6.31 15.04 -13.77
C THR A 22 -5.26 16.15 -13.70
N LYS A 23 -5.53 17.27 -14.38
CA LYS A 23 -4.77 18.55 -14.24
C LYS A 23 -5.57 19.61 -13.49
N ASP A 24 -6.80 19.27 -13.15
CA ASP A 24 -7.69 20.23 -12.50
C ASP A 24 -7.34 20.52 -11.05
N TYR A 25 -7.31 20.82 -10.17
CA TYR A 25 -6.98 20.93 -8.75
C TYR A 25 -5.51 21.26 -8.44
N VAL A 26 -4.69 21.55 -9.46
CA VAL A 26 -3.29 21.92 -9.26
C VAL A 26 -2.97 23.23 -9.98
N SER A 27 -2.18 24.07 -9.32
CA SER A 27 -1.67 25.29 -9.92
C SER A 27 -0.27 25.61 -9.36
N VAL A 28 0.48 26.42 -10.08
CA VAL A 28 1.79 26.88 -9.63
C VAL A 28 1.72 28.36 -9.36
N SER A 29 2.19 28.77 -8.19
CA SER A 29 2.39 30.17 -7.80
C SER A 29 3.85 30.39 -7.43
N GLU A 30 4.21 31.59 -7.06
CA GLU A 30 5.58 31.92 -6.66
C GLU A 30 5.59 32.50 -5.24
N PHE A 31 6.56 32.08 -4.47
CA PHE A 31 6.85 32.62 -3.15
C PHE A 31 8.36 32.85 -3.01
N GLU A 32 8.79 34.07 -2.75
CA GLU A 32 10.21 34.47 -2.63
C GLU A 32 11.10 33.99 -3.81
N GLY A 33 10.58 34.11 -5.04
CA GLY A 33 11.30 33.71 -6.25
C GLY A 33 11.40 32.21 -6.47
N LYS A 34 10.67 31.38 -5.68
CA LYS A 34 10.60 29.93 -5.84
C LYS A 34 9.21 29.51 -6.27
N PRO A 35 9.09 28.54 -7.20
CA PRO A 35 7.79 28.00 -7.57
C PRO A 35 7.20 27.19 -6.39
N ILE A 36 5.90 27.35 -6.17
CA ILE A 36 5.13 26.64 -5.17
C ILE A 36 3.99 25.92 -5.88
N LEU A 37 3.93 24.61 -5.75
CA LEU A 37 2.81 23.78 -6.20
C LEU A 37 1.66 23.92 -5.20
N LYS A 38 0.55 24.48 -5.65
CA LYS A 38 -0.69 24.52 -4.89
C LYS A 38 -1.58 23.34 -5.33
N ILE A 39 -2.10 22.62 -4.34
CA ILE A 39 -3.06 21.51 -4.55
C ILE A 39 -4.34 21.86 -3.80
N GLU A 40 -5.48 21.77 -4.46
CA GLU A 40 -6.80 21.95 -3.86
C GLU A 40 -7.25 20.68 -3.13
N LYS A 41 -8.14 20.81 -2.15
CA LYS A 41 -8.62 19.70 -1.31
C LYS A 41 -9.21 18.55 -2.15
N GLU A 42 -9.94 18.92 -3.19
CA GLU A 42 -10.55 17.99 -4.14
C GLU A 42 -9.50 17.15 -4.88
N GLY A 43 -8.32 17.69 -5.12
CA GLY A 43 -7.21 16.98 -5.77
C GLY A 43 -6.68 15.82 -4.93
N LEU A 44 -6.41 16.05 -3.63
CA LEU A 44 -6.00 14.97 -2.73
C LEU A 44 -7.12 13.93 -2.53
N THR A 45 -8.36 14.39 -2.43
CA THR A 45 -9.53 13.49 -2.32
C THR A 45 -9.67 12.61 -3.57
N ALA A 46 -9.56 13.20 -4.76
CA ALA A 46 -9.65 12.46 -6.03
C ALA A 46 -8.48 11.47 -6.19
N MET A 47 -7.28 11.88 -5.82
CA MET A 47 -6.10 11.00 -5.85
C MET A 47 -6.30 9.79 -4.93
N ALA A 48 -6.68 9.99 -3.68
CA ALA A 48 -6.87 8.89 -2.74
C ALA A 48 -8.03 7.97 -3.19
N ASN A 49 -9.14 8.53 -3.69
CA ASN A 49 -10.25 7.74 -4.22
C ASN A 49 -9.78 6.85 -5.38
N ALA A 50 -9.10 7.41 -6.39
CA ALA A 50 -8.61 6.66 -7.53
C ALA A 50 -7.57 5.59 -7.13
N ALA A 51 -6.62 5.94 -6.24
CA ALA A 51 -5.60 5.02 -5.79
C ALA A 51 -6.19 3.82 -5.04
N PHE A 52 -7.13 4.05 -4.10
CA PHE A 52 -7.77 2.94 -3.37
C PHE A 52 -8.72 2.13 -4.23
N ARG A 53 -9.33 2.73 -5.24
CA ARG A 53 -10.04 1.97 -6.26
C ARG A 53 -9.09 1.06 -7.02
N ASP A 54 -7.99 1.60 -7.54
CA ASP A 54 -7.02 0.83 -8.31
C ASP A 54 -6.44 -0.34 -7.50
N VAL A 55 -5.98 -0.12 -6.27
CA VAL A 55 -5.41 -1.20 -5.44
C VAL A 55 -6.44 -2.25 -5.00
N SER A 56 -7.74 -1.92 -5.02
CA SER A 56 -8.80 -2.87 -4.70
C SER A 56 -9.20 -3.76 -5.87
N PHE A 57 -8.95 -3.33 -7.11
CA PHE A 57 -9.40 -4.03 -8.32
C PHE A 57 -8.27 -4.48 -9.24
N LEU A 58 -7.07 -3.90 -9.12
CA LEU A 58 -5.96 -4.17 -10.02
C LEU A 58 -4.74 -4.69 -9.25
N LEU A 59 -4.03 -5.63 -9.84
CA LEU A 59 -2.73 -6.10 -9.37
C LEU A 59 -1.63 -5.62 -10.32
N ARG A 60 -0.44 -5.40 -9.77
CA ARG A 60 0.74 -5.07 -10.56
C ARG A 60 1.09 -6.22 -11.49
N ARG A 61 1.59 -5.89 -12.66
CA ARG A 61 1.99 -6.86 -13.69
C ARG A 61 3.04 -7.84 -13.15
N GLU A 62 4.04 -7.34 -12.45
CA GLU A 62 5.13 -8.13 -11.90
C GLU A 62 4.62 -9.18 -10.89
N HIS A 63 3.59 -8.83 -10.09
CA HIS A 63 2.94 -9.78 -9.20
C HIS A 63 2.27 -10.91 -9.98
N ASN A 64 1.47 -10.56 -10.98
CA ASN A 64 0.79 -11.57 -11.81
C ASN A 64 1.78 -12.47 -12.57
N GLU A 65 2.90 -11.92 -13.05
CA GLU A 65 3.96 -12.68 -13.69
C GLU A 65 4.64 -13.66 -12.72
N GLN A 66 4.85 -13.27 -11.46
CA GLN A 66 5.40 -14.18 -10.44
C GLN A 66 4.42 -15.33 -10.11
N VAL A 67 3.13 -15.03 -9.96
CA VAL A 67 2.11 -16.05 -9.76
C VAL A 67 2.02 -17.00 -10.98
N ALA A 68 2.11 -16.45 -12.19
CA ALA A 68 2.08 -17.25 -13.42
C ALA A 68 3.27 -18.24 -13.53
N LYS A 69 4.44 -17.90 -12.98
CA LYS A 69 5.59 -18.83 -12.98
C LYS A 69 5.32 -20.13 -12.23
N ILE A 70 4.45 -20.09 -11.21
CA ILE A 70 4.05 -21.31 -10.47
C ILE A 70 3.42 -22.35 -11.40
N LEU A 71 2.72 -21.92 -12.46
CA LEU A 71 2.07 -22.85 -13.40
C LEU A 71 3.08 -23.71 -14.19
N ALA A 72 4.29 -23.20 -14.38
CA ALA A 72 5.37 -23.87 -15.10
C ALA A 72 6.43 -24.48 -14.15
N ASP A 73 6.29 -24.30 -12.85
CA ASP A 73 7.25 -24.79 -11.87
C ASP A 73 7.14 -26.33 -11.76
N PRO A 74 8.22 -27.08 -11.99
CA PRO A 74 8.23 -28.53 -11.87
C PRO A 74 8.07 -29.04 -10.43
N GLU A 75 8.42 -28.20 -9.43
CA GLU A 75 8.26 -28.55 -8.01
C GLU A 75 6.85 -28.25 -7.48
N ALA A 76 6.04 -27.48 -8.22
CA ALA A 76 4.68 -27.16 -7.83
C ALA A 76 3.75 -28.36 -8.05
N SER A 77 2.97 -28.67 -7.00
CA SER A 77 1.91 -29.69 -7.09
C SER A 77 0.77 -29.22 -8.01
N ASP A 78 -0.10 -30.17 -8.42
CA ASP A 78 -1.30 -29.85 -9.19
C ASP A 78 -2.22 -28.88 -8.42
N ASN A 79 -2.29 -29.01 -7.10
CA ASN A 79 -3.03 -28.08 -6.25
C ASN A 79 -2.44 -26.68 -6.27
N ASP A 80 -1.11 -26.52 -6.20
CA ASP A 80 -0.46 -25.20 -6.27
C ASP A 80 -0.72 -24.54 -7.60
N LYS A 81 -0.63 -25.28 -8.70
CA LYS A 81 -0.96 -24.80 -10.05
C LYS A 81 -2.43 -24.39 -10.17
N TYR A 82 -3.35 -25.19 -9.63
CA TYR A 82 -4.77 -24.85 -9.61
C TYR A 82 -5.05 -23.56 -8.85
N VAL A 83 -4.44 -23.40 -7.67
CA VAL A 83 -4.57 -22.20 -6.85
C VAL A 83 -3.99 -20.98 -7.58
N ALA A 84 -2.79 -21.08 -8.15
CA ALA A 84 -2.17 -19.99 -8.92
C ALA A 84 -3.05 -19.57 -10.12
N LEU A 85 -3.58 -20.53 -10.87
CA LEU A 85 -4.51 -20.24 -11.97
C LEU A 85 -5.78 -19.54 -11.47
N THR A 86 -6.29 -19.93 -10.32
CA THR A 86 -7.48 -19.32 -9.72
C THR A 86 -7.21 -17.87 -9.32
N PHE A 87 -6.04 -17.56 -8.77
CA PHE A 87 -5.64 -16.18 -8.49
C PHE A 87 -5.53 -15.31 -9.75
N LEU A 88 -4.94 -15.83 -10.82
CA LEU A 88 -4.86 -15.11 -12.10
C LEU A 88 -6.24 -14.84 -12.71
N ARG A 89 -7.14 -15.81 -12.65
CA ARG A 89 -8.55 -15.64 -13.07
C ARG A 89 -9.29 -14.63 -12.20
N ASN A 90 -9.05 -14.66 -10.90
CA ASN A 90 -9.61 -13.67 -9.98
C ASN A 90 -9.14 -12.25 -10.33
N ALA A 91 -7.84 -12.07 -10.62
CA ALA A 91 -7.29 -10.79 -11.06
C ALA A 91 -7.97 -10.29 -12.35
N GLU A 92 -8.20 -11.17 -13.34
CA GLU A 92 -8.93 -10.84 -14.56
C GLU A 92 -10.38 -10.40 -14.29
N VAL A 93 -11.07 -11.11 -13.38
CA VAL A 93 -12.46 -10.77 -13.01
C VAL A 93 -12.49 -9.43 -12.27
N ALA A 94 -11.58 -9.20 -11.33
CA ALA A 94 -11.51 -7.98 -10.56
C ALA A 94 -11.20 -6.75 -11.44
N ALA A 95 -10.33 -6.91 -12.43
CA ALA A 95 -9.97 -5.83 -13.37
C ALA A 95 -11.17 -5.29 -14.19
N LYS A 96 -12.31 -6.01 -14.20
CA LYS A 96 -13.58 -5.51 -14.79
C LYS A 96 -14.26 -4.45 -13.91
N GLY A 97 -13.76 -4.20 -12.71
CA GLY A 97 -14.22 -3.14 -11.81
C GLY A 97 -15.61 -3.38 -11.20
N LYS A 98 -16.04 -4.64 -11.06
CA LYS A 98 -17.34 -5.00 -10.47
C LYS A 98 -17.22 -5.73 -9.12
N LEU A 99 -16.21 -6.56 -9.00
CA LEU A 99 -15.90 -7.30 -7.77
C LEU A 99 -14.44 -7.01 -7.40
N PRO A 100 -14.15 -6.66 -6.15
CA PRO A 100 -12.78 -6.43 -5.73
C PRO A 100 -11.95 -7.72 -5.75
N LEU A 101 -10.64 -7.58 -5.68
CA LEU A 101 -9.68 -8.69 -5.66
C LEU A 101 -9.91 -9.66 -4.50
N CYS A 102 -10.38 -9.14 -3.36
CA CYS A 102 -10.62 -9.91 -2.15
C CYS A 102 -11.79 -9.30 -1.36
N GLN A 103 -12.51 -10.17 -0.63
CA GLN A 103 -13.51 -9.73 0.34
C GLN A 103 -12.88 -8.99 1.54
N ASP A 104 -11.64 -9.28 1.87
CA ASP A 104 -10.89 -8.57 2.90
C ASP A 104 -10.23 -7.34 2.28
N THR A 105 -10.97 -6.25 2.26
CA THR A 105 -10.55 -4.98 1.67
C THR A 105 -9.63 -4.17 2.57
N GLY A 106 -9.41 -4.65 3.79
CA GLY A 106 -8.34 -4.25 4.69
C GLY A 106 -8.41 -2.84 5.25
N THR A 107 -7.33 -2.45 5.92
CA THR A 107 -7.08 -1.09 6.38
C THR A 107 -6.41 -0.29 5.26
N ALA A 108 -6.91 0.92 5.00
CA ALA A 108 -6.27 1.85 4.09
C ALA A 108 -5.05 2.49 4.76
N ILE A 109 -3.89 2.37 4.14
CA ILE A 109 -2.63 2.97 4.60
C ILE A 109 -2.12 3.90 3.51
N ILE A 110 -1.76 5.12 3.89
CA ILE A 110 -1.17 6.12 3.02
C ILE A 110 0.14 6.59 3.65
N HIS A 111 1.23 6.39 2.95
CA HIS A 111 2.49 7.03 3.27
C HIS A 111 2.77 8.11 2.22
N GLY A 112 2.93 9.36 2.66
CA GLY A 112 3.10 10.51 1.78
C GLY A 112 4.40 11.26 2.03
N GLU A 113 5.15 11.54 0.97
CA GLU A 113 6.33 12.40 0.97
C GLU A 113 5.95 13.76 0.37
N LYS A 114 5.74 14.76 1.24
CA LYS A 114 5.33 16.09 0.86
C LYS A 114 6.53 17.01 0.66
N GLY A 115 6.77 17.44 -0.58
CA GLY A 115 7.79 18.41 -0.88
C GLY A 115 7.56 19.74 -0.16
N GLN A 116 8.62 20.41 0.31
CA GLN A 116 8.53 21.69 1.02
C GLN A 116 7.97 22.84 0.17
N GLN A 117 7.94 22.67 -1.15
CA GLN A 117 7.33 23.61 -2.10
C GLN A 117 5.90 23.20 -2.49
N VAL A 118 5.27 22.30 -1.74
CA VAL A 118 3.87 21.91 -1.91
C VAL A 118 3.03 22.59 -0.84
N TRP A 119 2.04 23.36 -1.27
CA TRP A 119 1.11 24.05 -0.39
C TRP A 119 -0.32 23.55 -0.59
N THR A 120 -0.94 23.12 0.48
CA THR A 120 -2.33 22.64 0.51
C THR A 120 -3.25 23.62 1.23
N GLY A 121 -2.80 24.20 2.35
CA GLY A 121 -3.56 25.22 3.10
C GLY A 121 -4.79 24.68 3.84
N TYR A 122 -4.91 23.36 3.95
CA TYR A 122 -5.99 22.64 4.64
C TYR A 122 -5.41 21.36 5.29
N CYS A 123 -6.24 20.58 5.97
CA CYS A 123 -5.84 19.30 6.56
C CYS A 123 -5.74 18.22 5.47
N ASP A 124 -4.52 17.80 5.15
CA ASP A 124 -4.23 16.79 4.13
C ASP A 124 -4.83 15.43 4.53
N GLU A 125 -4.70 15.07 5.81
CA GLU A 125 -5.26 13.82 6.35
C GLU A 125 -6.77 13.74 6.18
N GLU A 126 -7.49 14.84 6.42
CA GLU A 126 -8.95 14.91 6.21
C GLU A 126 -9.30 14.70 4.73
N ALA A 127 -8.57 15.35 3.82
CA ALA A 127 -8.82 15.24 2.38
C ALA A 127 -8.54 13.82 1.86
N LEU A 128 -7.45 13.20 2.30
CA LEU A 128 -7.09 11.82 1.96
C LEU A 128 -8.10 10.82 2.54
N SER A 129 -8.50 11.01 3.81
CA SER A 129 -9.52 10.18 4.47
C SER A 129 -10.87 10.25 3.74
N LEU A 130 -11.26 11.42 3.24
CA LEU A 130 -12.48 11.57 2.45
C LEU A 130 -12.40 10.77 1.14
N GLY A 131 -11.23 10.71 0.50
CA GLY A 131 -11.02 9.86 -0.69
C GLY A 131 -11.19 8.37 -0.38
N VAL A 132 -10.59 7.91 0.72
CA VAL A 132 -10.77 6.54 1.23
C VAL A 132 -12.25 6.26 1.51
N PHE A 133 -12.92 7.12 2.26
CA PHE A 133 -14.35 7.00 2.57
C PHE A 133 -15.20 6.83 1.30
N LYS A 134 -14.99 7.67 0.30
CA LYS A 134 -15.70 7.60 -0.98
C LYS A 134 -15.49 6.25 -1.65
N THR A 135 -14.24 5.79 -1.77
CA THR A 135 -13.95 4.49 -2.39
C THR A 135 -14.72 3.36 -1.71
N TYR A 136 -14.62 3.25 -0.40
CA TYR A 136 -15.24 2.14 0.33
C TYR A 136 -16.77 2.17 0.28
N THR A 137 -17.39 3.33 0.19
CA THR A 137 -18.86 3.48 0.12
C THR A 137 -19.40 3.38 -1.30
N GLU A 138 -18.73 3.98 -2.29
CA GLU A 138 -19.19 4.03 -3.68
C GLU A 138 -18.94 2.72 -4.43
N GLU A 139 -17.81 2.04 -4.16
CA GLU A 139 -17.45 0.75 -4.76
C GLU A 139 -18.00 -0.45 -3.95
N ASN A 140 -18.78 -0.21 -2.91
CA ASN A 140 -19.37 -1.24 -2.04
C ASN A 140 -18.33 -2.21 -1.47
N LEU A 141 -17.18 -1.70 -1.05
CA LEU A 141 -16.15 -2.49 -0.41
C LEU A 141 -16.55 -2.86 1.03
N ARG A 142 -15.98 -3.93 1.55
CA ARG A 142 -16.25 -4.36 2.92
C ARG A 142 -15.65 -3.39 3.93
N TYR A 143 -16.40 -2.97 4.93
CA TYR A 143 -15.92 -2.16 6.03
C TYR A 143 -15.20 -3.06 7.06
N SER A 144 -13.91 -3.31 6.82
CA SER A 144 -13.09 -4.21 7.66
C SER A 144 -12.49 -3.50 8.87
N GLN A 145 -12.51 -2.16 8.90
CA GLN A 145 -11.85 -1.38 9.94
C GLN A 145 -12.65 -1.34 11.22
N ASN A 146 -12.03 -1.77 12.32
CA ASN A 146 -12.49 -1.52 13.67
C ASN A 146 -11.64 -0.43 14.31
N ALA A 147 -12.27 0.46 15.05
CA ALA A 147 -11.60 1.49 15.82
C ALA A 147 -11.65 1.17 17.32
N PRO A 148 -10.54 1.24 18.05
CA PRO A 148 -10.54 1.12 19.50
C PRO A 148 -11.17 2.38 20.11
N LEU A 149 -12.26 2.21 20.86
CA LEU A 149 -12.88 3.29 21.62
C LEU A 149 -12.21 3.50 22.97
N THR A 150 -11.81 2.39 23.59
CA THR A 150 -11.10 2.32 24.85
C THR A 150 -10.03 1.24 24.73
N MET A 151 -9.31 0.97 25.81
CA MET A 151 -8.36 -0.14 25.86
C MET A 151 -9.04 -1.53 25.74
N TYR A 152 -10.35 -1.60 25.94
CA TYR A 152 -11.11 -2.85 25.98
C TYR A 152 -12.18 -2.97 24.88
N ASP A 153 -12.61 -1.85 24.29
CA ASP A 153 -13.74 -1.81 23.39
C ASP A 153 -13.33 -1.42 21.99
N GLU A 154 -13.73 -2.21 21.02
CA GLU A 154 -13.59 -1.95 19.59
C GLU A 154 -14.96 -1.83 18.93
N VAL A 155 -15.06 -0.99 17.91
CA VAL A 155 -16.27 -0.83 17.10
C VAL A 155 -15.94 -0.80 15.62
N ASN A 156 -16.73 -1.49 14.81
CA ASN A 156 -16.67 -1.32 13.37
C ASN A 156 -17.22 0.06 12.99
N THR A 157 -16.41 0.85 12.31
CA THR A 157 -16.73 2.24 11.99
C THR A 157 -17.76 2.40 10.86
N LYS A 158 -18.08 1.31 10.14
CA LYS A 158 -19.05 1.27 9.02
C LYS A 158 -18.70 2.23 7.86
N CYS A 159 -17.44 2.62 7.74
CA CYS A 159 -16.95 3.47 6.66
C CYS A 159 -15.48 3.21 6.33
N ASN A 160 -14.89 2.21 6.96
CA ASN A 160 -13.47 1.82 6.85
C ASN A 160 -12.46 2.91 7.27
N LEU A 161 -12.89 3.87 8.09
CA LEU A 161 -12.02 4.83 8.76
C LEU A 161 -11.84 4.44 10.25
N PRO A 162 -10.78 4.89 10.92
CA PRO A 162 -9.70 5.73 10.39
C PRO A 162 -8.78 5.00 9.42
N ALA A 163 -8.27 5.73 8.41
CA ALA A 163 -7.13 5.29 7.63
C ALA A 163 -5.85 5.57 8.42
N GLN A 164 -4.80 4.78 8.17
CA GLN A 164 -3.48 5.11 8.66
C GLN A 164 -2.81 6.06 7.64
N ILE A 165 -2.47 7.26 8.06
CA ILE A 165 -1.88 8.27 7.18
C ILE A 165 -0.63 8.83 7.84
N ASP A 166 0.52 8.61 7.20
CA ASP A 166 1.82 9.07 7.64
C ASP A 166 2.38 10.00 6.57
N LEU A 167 2.64 11.27 6.93
CA LEU A 167 3.13 12.30 6.01
C LEU A 167 4.49 12.79 6.46
N GLU A 168 5.47 12.68 5.58
CA GLU A 168 6.84 13.13 5.80
C GLU A 168 7.19 14.31 4.92
N ALA A 169 8.00 15.23 5.43
CA ALA A 169 8.50 16.36 4.67
C ALA A 169 9.74 15.96 3.87
N THR A 170 9.78 16.34 2.59
CA THR A 170 10.92 16.16 1.70
C THR A 170 11.24 17.43 0.94
N GLU A 171 12.30 17.45 0.14
CA GLU A 171 12.63 18.59 -0.70
C GLU A 171 11.81 18.61 -2.00
N GLY A 172 11.62 19.79 -2.57
CA GLY A 172 11.07 19.98 -3.91
C GLY A 172 9.57 20.21 -3.97
N MET A 173 9.01 20.00 -5.16
CA MET A 173 7.62 20.29 -5.53
C MET A 173 6.75 19.02 -5.71
N GLU A 174 7.29 17.87 -5.43
CA GLU A 174 6.54 16.63 -5.58
C GLU A 174 5.79 16.29 -4.31
N TYR A 175 4.62 15.70 -4.45
CA TYR A 175 3.89 15.08 -3.35
C TYR A 175 3.62 13.63 -3.77
N LYS A 176 4.41 12.72 -3.25
CA LYS A 176 4.36 11.28 -3.58
C LYS A 176 3.57 10.53 -2.54
N PHE A 177 2.83 9.51 -2.98
CA PHE A 177 2.05 8.67 -2.09
C PHE A 177 2.27 7.19 -2.39
N LEU A 178 2.46 6.41 -1.34
CA LEU A 178 2.34 4.96 -1.35
C LEU A 178 1.01 4.59 -0.70
N CYS A 179 0.09 4.04 -1.49
CA CYS A 179 -1.22 3.61 -1.03
C CYS A 179 -1.26 2.09 -0.92
N VAL A 180 -1.63 1.58 0.25
CA VAL A 180 -1.65 0.15 0.56
C VAL A 180 -2.99 -0.22 1.20
N THR A 181 -3.57 -1.34 0.77
CA THR A 181 -4.66 -1.99 1.49
C THR A 181 -4.11 -3.19 2.25
N LYS A 182 -4.24 -3.20 3.58
CA LYS A 182 -3.68 -4.23 4.44
C LYS A 182 -4.77 -5.07 5.08
N GLY A 183 -4.95 -6.29 4.59
CA GLY A 183 -5.95 -7.22 5.10
C GLY A 183 -5.60 -7.81 6.48
N GLY A 184 -6.61 -8.35 7.16
CA GLY A 184 -6.47 -8.96 8.48
C GLY A 184 -5.65 -10.24 8.47
N GLY A 185 -5.68 -11.02 7.37
CA GLY A 185 -4.86 -12.23 7.23
C GLY A 185 -3.36 -11.94 7.36
N SER A 186 -2.86 -10.88 6.75
CA SER A 186 -1.47 -10.47 6.87
C SER A 186 -1.14 -9.97 8.28
N ALA A 187 -2.07 -9.31 8.97
CA ALA A 187 -1.90 -8.90 10.36
C ALA A 187 -1.72 -10.13 11.28
N ASN A 188 -2.54 -11.16 11.10
CA ASN A 188 -2.46 -12.41 11.86
C ASN A 188 -1.17 -13.21 11.60
N LYS A 189 -0.47 -12.93 10.51
CA LYS A 189 0.80 -13.59 10.11
C LYS A 189 2.00 -12.66 10.18
N THR A 190 1.88 -11.56 10.92
CA THR A 190 3.00 -10.68 11.25
C THR A 190 3.68 -11.20 12.51
N TYR A 191 4.97 -11.47 12.42
CA TYR A 191 5.79 -11.94 13.54
C TYR A 191 6.99 -11.02 13.75
N LEU A 192 7.33 -10.79 14.99
CA LEU A 192 8.54 -10.11 15.39
C LEU A 192 9.52 -11.11 15.99
N TYR A 193 10.72 -11.15 15.42
CA TYR A 193 11.84 -11.95 15.95
C TYR A 193 12.96 -11.02 16.40
N GLN A 194 13.43 -11.23 17.61
CA GLN A 194 14.59 -10.51 18.12
C GLN A 194 15.80 -11.43 18.08
N GLU A 195 16.75 -11.08 17.24
CA GLU A 195 17.95 -11.88 17.02
C GLU A 195 19.22 -11.04 17.23
N THR A 196 20.33 -11.72 17.42
CA THR A 196 21.63 -11.07 17.51
C THR A 196 22.24 -10.83 16.13
N LYS A 197 23.26 -9.97 16.06
CA LYS A 197 24.03 -9.74 14.82
C LYS A 197 24.59 -11.03 14.20
N ALA A 198 24.71 -12.11 14.95
CA ALA A 198 25.17 -13.40 14.44
C ALA A 198 24.28 -13.97 13.32
N VAL A 199 22.99 -13.59 13.27
CA VAL A 199 22.06 -13.99 12.18
C VAL A 199 22.27 -13.16 10.93
N LEU A 200 22.82 -11.93 11.03
CA LEU A 200 22.94 -10.98 9.91
C LEU A 200 24.19 -11.29 9.04
N ASN A 201 24.20 -12.48 8.47
CA ASN A 201 25.18 -12.84 7.43
C ASN A 201 24.55 -13.82 6.43
N PRO A 202 25.07 -13.93 5.18
CA PRO A 202 24.45 -14.74 4.13
C PRO A 202 24.28 -16.23 4.47
N ALA A 203 25.14 -16.77 5.32
CA ALA A 203 25.12 -18.20 5.66
C ALA A 203 24.00 -18.56 6.65
N THR A 204 23.61 -17.64 7.51
CA THR A 204 22.62 -17.87 8.58
C THR A 204 21.29 -17.18 8.32
N LEU A 205 21.28 -16.00 7.68
CA LEU A 205 20.06 -15.24 7.44
C LEU A 205 19.08 -15.98 6.51
N VAL A 206 19.59 -16.50 5.39
CA VAL A 206 18.73 -17.19 4.42
C VAL A 206 18.08 -18.46 5.01
N PRO A 207 18.80 -19.37 5.66
CA PRO A 207 18.17 -20.52 6.36
C PRO A 207 17.18 -20.10 7.44
N PHE A 208 17.50 -19.07 8.23
CA PHE A 208 16.60 -18.51 9.23
C PHE A 208 15.29 -18.02 8.58
N MET A 209 15.35 -17.22 7.53
CA MET A 209 14.18 -16.72 6.83
C MET A 209 13.34 -17.86 6.24
N ILE A 210 13.96 -18.86 5.62
CA ILE A 210 13.27 -20.03 5.09
C ILE A 210 12.51 -20.79 6.20
N GLU A 211 13.13 -20.99 7.36
CA GLU A 211 12.48 -21.63 8.50
C GLU A 211 11.24 -20.84 8.95
N LYS A 212 11.39 -19.50 9.11
CA LYS A 212 10.28 -18.66 9.54
C LYS A 212 9.15 -18.59 8.52
N MET A 213 9.50 -18.52 7.23
CA MET A 213 8.49 -18.55 6.14
C MET A 213 7.70 -19.87 6.14
N LYS A 214 8.37 -21.03 6.32
CA LYS A 214 7.68 -22.32 6.44
C LYS A 214 6.73 -22.37 7.63
N SER A 215 7.05 -21.69 8.73
CA SER A 215 6.21 -21.66 9.93
C SER A 215 4.90 -20.88 9.75
N LEU A 216 4.79 -20.03 8.71
CA LEU A 216 3.56 -19.26 8.43
C LEU A 216 2.37 -20.18 8.11
N GLY A 217 2.62 -21.36 7.52
CA GLY A 217 1.58 -22.27 7.08
C GLY A 217 0.71 -21.70 5.96
N THR A 218 -0.51 -22.17 5.82
CA THR A 218 -1.41 -21.83 4.71
C THR A 218 -2.62 -20.97 5.10
N ALA A 219 -2.70 -20.53 6.37
CA ALA A 219 -3.90 -19.90 6.90
C ALA A 219 -4.14 -18.45 6.42
N ALA A 220 -3.19 -17.83 5.74
CA ALA A 220 -3.29 -16.45 5.28
C ALA A 220 -3.20 -16.31 3.75
N CYS A 221 -3.88 -17.20 3.03
CA CYS A 221 -4.05 -17.13 1.57
C CYS A 221 -2.71 -17.10 0.79
N PRO A 222 -1.94 -18.22 0.74
CA PRO A 222 -0.77 -18.30 -0.14
C PRO A 222 -1.17 -18.15 -1.61
N PRO A 223 -0.24 -17.74 -2.51
CA PRO A 223 1.17 -17.50 -2.26
C PRO A 223 1.44 -16.18 -1.52
N TYR A 224 2.50 -16.18 -0.69
CA TYR A 224 2.85 -15.01 0.11
C TYR A 224 3.85 -14.10 -0.56
N HIS A 225 3.69 -12.80 -0.36
CA HIS A 225 4.74 -11.82 -0.50
C HIS A 225 5.30 -11.51 0.89
N ILE A 226 6.61 -11.60 1.04
CA ILE A 226 7.30 -11.31 2.30
C ILE A 226 7.92 -9.92 2.20
N ALA A 227 7.64 -9.10 3.19
CA ALA A 227 8.18 -7.76 3.31
C ALA A 227 8.84 -7.55 4.69
#